data_77b0d418e67826759c5879b6af86b8d1
#
_entry.id   77b0d418e67826759c5879b6af86b8d1
#
_cell.length_a   1.000
_cell.length_b   1.000
_cell.length_c   1.000
_cell.angle_alpha   90.00
_cell.angle_beta   90.00
_cell.angle_gamma   90.00
#
_symmetry.space_group_name_H-M   'P 1'
#
loop_
_entity.id
_entity.type
_entity.pdbx_description
1 polymer ?
#
loop_
_entity_poly.entity_id
_entity_poly.type
_entity_poly.pdbx_seq_one_letter_code
_entity_poly.pdbx_strand_id
1 'polypeptide(L)'
;HIGTDKLPLIINAMREKIISLGGEFYFDTRCVDFIKNEKNKVTGIVTKNTITQEQKTFTADAVVVATGHSAFDIYELIGKVNPLALEAKTFAMGVRVEHPRTLIDAIQYHGQNNDGILPTAEYRLTTQVEERGVYSFCMCPGGFVVPSATGPDEIVVNGMSSAARNSKWSNAAIVVETRPEDIPQEFVNKAKQNGVPCLAGLYFRKYIEEQTKNNGKGQAAPAQVLTDFIANKD
;
A
#
# COMPACT_ATOMS: atom_id res chain seq x y z
N HIS A 1 -3.26 16.17 -12.40
CA HIS A 1 -3.84 14.81 -12.24
C HIS A 1 -3.78 14.06 -13.56
N ILE A 2 -3.16 12.88 -13.57
CA ILE A 2 -2.99 12.07 -14.78
C ILE A 2 -4.14 11.05 -14.91
N GLY A 3 -4.58 10.49 -13.81
CA GLY A 3 -5.53 9.37 -13.78
C GLY A 3 -4.83 8.01 -13.81
N THR A 4 -5.37 7.06 -13.08
CA THR A 4 -4.80 5.71 -12.96
C THR A 4 -4.84 4.96 -14.29
N ASP A 5 -5.81 5.25 -15.15
CA ASP A 5 -5.97 4.70 -16.50
C ASP A 5 -4.81 5.05 -17.46
N LYS A 6 -4.06 6.10 -17.20
CA LYS A 6 -2.92 6.54 -17.99
C LYS A 6 -1.56 6.02 -17.50
N LEU A 7 -1.48 5.56 -16.25
CA LEU A 7 -0.21 5.10 -15.66
C LEU A 7 0.46 3.96 -16.45
N PRO A 8 -0.23 2.93 -16.96
CA PRO A 8 0.42 1.87 -17.73
C PRO A 8 1.17 2.38 -18.95
N LEU A 9 0.64 3.38 -19.64
CA LEU A 9 1.29 3.98 -20.82
C LEU A 9 2.60 4.67 -20.42
N ILE A 10 2.59 5.40 -19.31
CA ILE A 10 3.76 6.12 -18.80
C ILE A 10 4.85 5.11 -18.35
N ILE A 11 4.46 4.09 -17.60
CA ILE A 11 5.40 3.07 -17.12
C ILE A 11 6.02 2.31 -18.29
N ASN A 12 5.23 1.97 -19.32
CA ASN A 12 5.76 1.32 -20.52
C ASN A 12 6.75 2.23 -21.25
N ALA A 13 6.43 3.51 -21.47
CA ALA A 13 7.33 4.46 -22.10
C ALA A 13 8.65 4.64 -21.30
N MET A 14 8.56 4.67 -19.97
CA MET A 14 9.75 4.71 -19.10
C MET A 14 10.60 3.44 -19.26
N ARG A 15 9.99 2.27 -19.27
CA ARG A 15 10.69 0.99 -19.48
C ARG A 15 11.39 0.94 -20.83
N GLU A 16 10.71 1.30 -21.90
CA GLU A 16 11.28 1.37 -23.26
C GLU A 16 12.47 2.35 -23.31
N LYS A 17 12.34 3.49 -22.65
CA LYS A 17 13.43 4.46 -22.56
C LYS A 17 14.65 3.89 -21.84
N ILE A 18 14.48 3.19 -20.73
CA ILE A 18 15.56 2.56 -19.98
C ILE A 18 16.27 1.52 -20.87
N ILE A 19 15.49 0.66 -21.56
CA ILE A 19 16.04 -0.34 -22.48
C ILE A 19 16.84 0.32 -23.61
N SER A 20 16.31 1.39 -24.20
CA SER A 20 16.98 2.14 -25.28
C SER A 20 18.31 2.77 -24.87
N LEU A 21 18.52 2.94 -23.56
CA LEU A 21 19.76 3.46 -22.96
C LEU A 21 20.70 2.34 -22.46
N GLY A 22 20.41 1.07 -22.78
CA GLY A 22 21.21 -0.08 -22.37
C GLY A 22 20.86 -0.67 -21.02
N GLY A 23 19.75 -0.24 -20.40
CA GLY A 23 19.25 -0.85 -19.16
C GLY A 23 18.60 -2.21 -19.42
N GLU A 24 18.68 -3.10 -18.45
CA GLU A 24 18.13 -4.45 -18.51
C GLU A 24 17.03 -4.66 -17.48
N PHE A 25 16.03 -5.49 -17.82
CA PHE A 25 14.95 -5.91 -16.93
C PHE A 25 14.94 -7.43 -16.80
N TYR A 26 14.87 -7.90 -15.57
CA TYR A 26 14.79 -9.32 -15.25
C TYR A 26 13.46 -9.60 -14.55
N PHE A 27 12.48 -10.10 -15.30
CA PHE A 27 11.20 -10.54 -14.76
C PHE A 27 11.33 -11.92 -14.12
N ASP A 28 10.32 -12.32 -13.33
CA ASP A 28 10.31 -13.58 -12.58
C ASP A 28 11.58 -13.79 -11.73
N THR A 29 12.20 -12.69 -11.30
CA THR A 29 13.48 -12.68 -10.63
C THR A 29 13.35 -12.00 -9.27
N ARG A 30 13.37 -12.77 -8.20
CA ARG A 30 13.23 -12.32 -6.82
C ARG A 30 14.60 -12.16 -6.16
N CYS A 31 14.85 -11.01 -5.55
CA CYS A 31 16.03 -10.83 -4.70
C CYS A 31 15.82 -11.66 -3.42
N VAL A 32 16.81 -12.49 -3.08
CA VAL A 32 16.78 -13.40 -1.93
C VAL A 32 17.92 -13.15 -0.94
N ASP A 33 18.97 -12.40 -1.34
CA ASP A 33 20.06 -12.02 -0.45
C ASP A 33 20.84 -10.82 -0.98
N PHE A 34 21.61 -10.19 -0.09
CA PHE A 34 22.57 -9.13 -0.40
C PHE A 34 24.00 -9.64 -0.27
N ILE A 35 24.85 -9.31 -1.25
CA ILE A 35 26.28 -9.62 -1.22
C ILE A 35 27.00 -8.47 -0.55
N LYS A 36 27.82 -8.77 0.43
CA LYS A 36 28.67 -7.80 1.13
C LYS A 36 30.14 -8.16 1.00
N ASN A 37 30.98 -7.15 0.89
CA ASN A 37 32.44 -7.34 0.98
C ASN A 37 32.91 -7.37 2.46
N GLU A 38 34.20 -7.57 2.67
CA GLU A 38 34.84 -7.61 4.00
C GLU A 38 34.63 -6.33 4.83
N LYS A 39 34.33 -5.21 4.19
CA LYS A 39 34.00 -3.92 4.83
C LYS A 39 32.50 -3.73 5.07
N ASN A 40 31.69 -4.79 4.97
CA ASN A 40 30.23 -4.76 5.07
C ASN A 40 29.51 -3.83 4.04
N LYS A 41 30.19 -3.41 2.96
CA LYS A 41 29.55 -2.68 1.86
C LYS A 41 28.80 -3.67 0.98
N VAL A 42 27.56 -3.36 0.64
CA VAL A 42 26.79 -4.11 -0.35
C VAL A 42 27.43 -3.94 -1.73
N THR A 43 27.73 -5.05 -2.39
CA THR A 43 28.39 -5.12 -3.70
C THR A 43 27.57 -5.90 -4.73
N GLY A 44 26.37 -6.32 -4.37
CA GLY A 44 25.48 -7.04 -5.27
C GLY A 44 24.30 -7.68 -4.55
N ILE A 45 23.58 -8.48 -5.31
CA ILE A 45 22.43 -9.24 -4.83
C ILE A 45 22.50 -10.68 -5.34
N VAL A 46 21.91 -11.59 -4.59
CA VAL A 46 21.56 -12.94 -5.05
C VAL A 46 20.07 -12.94 -5.40
N THR A 47 19.75 -13.46 -6.55
CA THR A 47 18.38 -13.57 -7.01
C THR A 47 18.00 -15.03 -7.27
N LYS A 48 16.71 -15.30 -7.23
CA LYS A 48 16.14 -16.59 -7.58
C LYS A 48 15.01 -16.40 -8.59
N ASN A 49 15.08 -17.12 -9.69
CA ASN A 49 13.99 -17.14 -10.65
C ASN A 49 12.78 -17.84 -10.03
N THR A 50 11.59 -17.22 -10.08
CA THR A 50 10.38 -17.72 -9.42
C THR A 50 9.78 -18.93 -10.12
N ILE A 51 10.11 -19.15 -11.40
CA ILE A 51 9.65 -20.27 -12.23
C ILE A 51 10.65 -21.42 -12.19
N THR A 52 11.89 -21.17 -12.63
CA THR A 52 12.93 -22.22 -12.77
C THR A 52 13.63 -22.55 -11.47
N GLN A 53 13.52 -21.69 -10.44
CA GLN A 53 14.20 -21.79 -9.15
C GLN A 53 15.73 -21.61 -9.23
N GLU A 54 16.28 -21.30 -10.40
CA GLU A 54 17.69 -21.04 -10.58
C GLU A 54 18.12 -19.78 -9.83
N GLN A 55 19.31 -19.84 -9.23
CA GLN A 55 19.91 -18.68 -8.59
C GLN A 55 20.88 -17.98 -9.54
N LYS A 56 20.87 -16.66 -9.51
CA LYS A 56 21.81 -15.80 -10.22
C LYS A 56 22.32 -14.68 -9.30
N THR A 57 23.59 -14.36 -9.46
CA THR A 57 24.24 -13.27 -8.74
C THR A 57 24.41 -12.08 -9.69
N PHE A 58 24.09 -10.89 -9.18
CA PHE A 58 24.37 -9.62 -9.84
C PHE A 58 25.32 -8.80 -8.96
N THR A 59 26.42 -8.37 -9.51
CA THR A 59 27.37 -7.46 -8.85
C THR A 59 27.12 -6.02 -9.32
N ALA A 60 27.26 -5.06 -8.42
CA ALA A 60 27.04 -3.65 -8.72
C ALA A 60 27.81 -2.75 -7.75
N ASP A 61 28.10 -1.53 -8.16
CA ASP A 61 28.71 -0.49 -7.33
C ASP A 61 27.72 0.04 -6.28
N ALA A 62 26.41 -0.02 -6.58
CA ALA A 62 25.33 0.35 -5.70
C ALA A 62 24.06 -0.48 -5.96
N VAL A 63 23.28 -0.73 -4.92
CA VAL A 63 21.98 -1.41 -4.99
C VAL A 63 20.92 -0.47 -4.48
N VAL A 64 19.89 -0.22 -5.28
CA VAL A 64 18.70 0.56 -4.90
C VAL A 64 17.56 -0.39 -4.60
N VAL A 65 17.05 -0.35 -3.36
CA VAL A 65 15.88 -1.13 -2.96
C VAL A 65 14.63 -0.25 -3.16
N ALA A 66 13.82 -0.58 -4.17
CA ALA A 66 12.61 0.15 -4.54
C ALA A 66 11.42 -0.81 -4.74
N THR A 67 11.29 -1.80 -3.85
CA THR A 67 10.37 -2.95 -3.97
C THR A 67 8.94 -2.65 -3.50
N GLY A 68 8.70 -1.45 -3.00
CA GLY A 68 7.38 -1.03 -2.50
C GLY A 68 7.03 -1.60 -1.12
N HIS A 69 5.88 -1.19 -0.59
CA HIS A 69 5.46 -1.46 0.79
C HIS A 69 5.01 -2.91 1.04
N SER A 70 4.76 -3.68 0.00
CA SER A 70 4.26 -5.06 0.10
C SER A 70 5.36 -6.13 0.08
N ALA A 71 6.62 -5.73 -0.12
CA ALA A 71 7.75 -6.65 -0.14
C ALA A 71 8.23 -7.03 1.28
N PHE A 72 7.40 -7.76 2.01
CA PHE A 72 7.69 -8.21 3.39
C PHE A 72 9.00 -8.96 3.52
N ASP A 73 9.28 -9.84 2.56
CA ASP A 73 10.51 -10.62 2.48
C ASP A 73 11.76 -9.75 2.38
N ILE A 74 11.70 -8.65 1.65
CA ILE A 74 12.82 -7.70 1.54
C ILE A 74 13.02 -6.94 2.85
N TYR A 75 11.94 -6.52 3.53
CA TYR A 75 12.07 -5.91 4.85
C TYR A 75 12.67 -6.87 5.88
N GLU A 76 12.22 -8.13 5.91
CA GLU A 76 12.82 -9.16 6.77
C GLU A 76 14.29 -9.41 6.42
N LEU A 77 14.62 -9.49 5.14
CA LEU A 77 15.98 -9.68 4.67
C LEU A 77 16.88 -8.53 5.11
N ILE A 78 16.46 -7.28 4.92
CA ILE A 78 17.21 -6.09 5.36
C ILE A 78 17.42 -6.13 6.88
N GLY A 79 16.36 -6.40 7.65
CA GLY A 79 16.43 -6.45 9.10
C GLY A 79 17.36 -7.55 9.62
N LYS A 80 17.44 -8.69 8.95
CA LYS A 80 18.38 -9.78 9.29
C LYS A 80 19.82 -9.46 8.89
N VAL A 81 20.01 -8.85 7.74
CA VAL A 81 21.35 -8.49 7.21
C VAL A 81 21.96 -7.31 7.98
N ASN A 82 21.14 -6.35 8.37
CA ASN A 82 21.53 -5.21 9.19
C ASN A 82 20.36 -4.73 10.07
N PRO A 83 20.26 -5.19 11.30
CA PRO A 83 19.16 -4.79 12.20
C PRO A 83 19.05 -3.28 12.46
N LEU A 84 20.13 -2.52 12.27
CA LEU A 84 20.17 -1.06 12.45
C LEU A 84 19.70 -0.29 11.19
N ALA A 85 19.45 -0.98 10.07
CA ALA A 85 19.00 -0.34 8.84
C ALA A 85 17.51 -0.02 8.83
N LEU A 86 16.75 -0.57 9.77
CA LEU A 86 15.30 -0.39 9.88
C LEU A 86 14.91 0.16 11.24
N GLU A 87 13.96 1.07 11.25
CA GLU A 87 13.37 1.67 12.43
C GLU A 87 11.85 1.48 12.41
N ALA A 88 11.27 1.13 13.57
CA ALA A 88 9.83 1.13 13.72
C ALA A 88 9.30 2.56 13.73
N LYS A 89 8.31 2.83 12.89
CA LYS A 89 7.65 4.15 12.81
C LYS A 89 6.14 4.01 12.96
N THR A 90 5.53 5.08 13.40
CA THR A 90 4.09 5.28 13.33
C THR A 90 3.61 5.15 11.89
N PHE A 91 2.50 4.46 11.69
CA PHE A 91 1.81 4.33 10.42
C PHE A 91 0.30 4.55 10.62
N ALA A 92 -0.50 4.40 9.60
CA ALA A 92 -1.94 4.58 9.71
C ALA A 92 -2.67 3.38 9.11
N MET A 93 -3.71 2.95 9.79
CA MET A 93 -4.61 1.87 9.36
C MET A 93 -6.06 2.35 9.42
N GLY A 94 -6.92 1.77 8.62
CA GLY A 94 -8.33 2.13 8.64
C GLY A 94 -9.15 1.43 7.57
N VAL A 95 -10.28 2.03 7.27
CA VAL A 95 -11.26 1.51 6.31
C VAL A 95 -11.42 2.47 5.14
N ARG A 96 -11.90 1.96 4.00
CA ARG A 96 -12.23 2.81 2.86
C ARG A 96 -13.75 3.02 2.82
N VAL A 97 -14.13 4.28 2.71
CA VAL A 97 -15.53 4.71 2.60
C VAL A 97 -15.82 5.05 1.15
N GLU A 98 -16.91 4.52 0.61
CA GLU A 98 -17.44 4.84 -0.70
C GLU A 98 -18.81 5.52 -0.58
N HIS A 99 -19.06 6.52 -1.40
CA HIS A 99 -20.30 7.30 -1.40
C HIS A 99 -20.60 7.84 -2.80
N PRO A 100 -21.85 8.24 -3.09
CA PRO A 100 -22.20 8.89 -4.35
C PRO A 100 -21.36 10.17 -4.56
N ARG A 101 -20.80 10.33 -5.77
CA ARG A 101 -20.07 11.55 -6.16
C ARG A 101 -20.94 12.79 -6.00
N THR A 102 -22.19 12.71 -6.42
CA THR A 102 -23.15 13.84 -6.36
C THR A 102 -23.42 14.32 -4.94
N LEU A 103 -23.28 13.45 -3.92
CA LEU A 103 -23.38 13.86 -2.52
C LEU A 103 -22.25 14.84 -2.15
N ILE A 104 -21.02 14.53 -2.56
CA ILE A 104 -19.88 15.38 -2.26
C ILE A 104 -19.92 16.66 -3.09
N ASP A 105 -20.28 16.57 -4.36
CA ASP A 105 -20.51 17.75 -5.23
C ASP A 105 -21.53 18.70 -4.58
N ALA A 106 -22.68 18.18 -4.10
CA ALA A 106 -23.71 18.97 -3.45
C ALA A 106 -23.24 19.63 -2.15
N ILE A 107 -22.47 18.93 -1.33
CA ILE A 107 -21.90 19.46 -0.08
C ILE A 107 -20.89 20.58 -0.39
N GLN A 108 -19.93 20.33 -1.25
CA GLN A 108 -18.83 21.25 -1.54
C GLN A 108 -19.27 22.47 -2.35
N TYR A 109 -20.26 22.31 -3.24
CA TYR A 109 -20.76 23.37 -4.10
C TYR A 109 -22.11 23.92 -3.62
N HIS A 110 -22.51 23.62 -2.36
CA HIS A 110 -23.73 24.16 -1.72
C HIS A 110 -25.01 23.91 -2.52
N GLY A 111 -25.13 22.74 -3.14
CA GLY A 111 -26.28 22.35 -3.94
C GLY A 111 -26.40 23.06 -5.28
N GLN A 112 -25.43 23.90 -5.66
CA GLN A 112 -25.40 24.51 -6.99
C GLN A 112 -25.17 23.45 -8.06
N ASN A 113 -25.99 23.50 -9.12
CA ASN A 113 -25.80 22.59 -10.24
C ASN A 113 -24.49 22.92 -10.96
N ASN A 114 -23.69 21.91 -11.17
CA ASN A 114 -22.33 22.09 -11.66
C ASN A 114 -22.28 22.17 -13.20
N ASP A 115 -23.32 22.10 -13.95
CA ASP A 115 -23.41 22.15 -15.44
C ASP A 115 -22.13 21.74 -16.21
N GLY A 116 -21.27 20.93 -15.59
CA GLY A 116 -19.98 20.49 -16.12
C GLY A 116 -18.83 21.51 -16.04
N ILE A 117 -19.04 22.67 -15.43
CA ILE A 117 -18.02 23.75 -15.33
C ILE A 117 -17.04 23.48 -14.19
N LEU A 118 -17.54 23.02 -13.03
CA LEU A 118 -16.70 22.73 -11.87
C LEU A 118 -16.17 21.29 -11.93
N PRO A 119 -14.94 21.02 -11.46
CA PRO A 119 -14.42 19.67 -11.38
C PRO A 119 -15.21 18.83 -10.37
N THR A 120 -15.11 17.50 -10.47
CA THR A 120 -15.62 16.60 -9.44
C THR A 120 -15.04 16.99 -8.07
N ALA A 121 -15.91 17.18 -7.09
CA ALA A 121 -15.54 17.68 -5.77
C ALA A 121 -14.69 16.66 -5.00
N GLU A 122 -13.76 17.18 -4.21
CA GLU A 122 -12.89 16.40 -3.31
C GLU A 122 -12.92 17.00 -1.90
N TYR A 123 -12.53 16.21 -0.92
CA TYR A 123 -12.46 16.66 0.48
C TYR A 123 -11.20 16.16 1.17
N ARG A 124 -10.84 16.87 2.23
CA ARG A 124 -9.84 16.44 3.21
C ARG A 124 -10.44 16.61 4.59
N LEU A 125 -10.41 15.54 5.37
CA LEU A 125 -10.91 15.52 6.74
C LEU A 125 -9.75 15.19 7.67
N THR A 126 -9.70 15.87 8.80
CA THR A 126 -8.73 15.62 9.86
C THR A 126 -9.34 15.94 11.20
N THR A 127 -9.11 15.10 12.19
CA THR A 127 -9.52 15.30 13.57
C THR A 127 -8.59 14.52 14.50
N GLN A 128 -8.80 14.68 15.79
CA GLN A 128 -8.18 13.85 16.83
C GLN A 128 -9.27 13.13 17.63
N VAL A 129 -9.04 11.85 17.89
CA VAL A 129 -9.88 11.01 18.74
C VAL A 129 -8.95 10.29 19.71
N GLU A 130 -9.17 10.46 21.03
CA GLU A 130 -8.34 9.83 22.07
C GLU A 130 -6.83 10.04 21.84
N GLU A 131 -6.44 11.28 21.54
CA GLU A 131 -5.05 11.68 21.25
C GLU A 131 -4.43 11.00 20.02
N ARG A 132 -5.25 10.41 19.13
CA ARG A 132 -4.85 9.82 17.86
C ARG A 132 -5.28 10.71 16.71
N GLY A 133 -4.38 10.91 15.76
CA GLY A 133 -4.73 11.53 14.49
C GLY A 133 -5.66 10.62 13.68
N VAL A 134 -6.81 11.16 13.28
CA VAL A 134 -7.76 10.50 12.36
C VAL A 134 -7.92 11.39 11.15
N TYR A 135 -7.73 10.85 9.96
CA TYR A 135 -7.78 11.67 8.75
C TYR A 135 -8.21 10.89 7.51
N SER A 136 -8.76 11.62 6.54
CA SER A 136 -9.00 11.08 5.22
C SER A 136 -7.69 10.96 4.45
N PHE A 137 -7.51 9.82 3.78
CA PHE A 137 -6.31 9.56 2.99
C PHE A 137 -6.69 9.10 1.58
N CYS A 138 -5.94 9.56 0.59
CA CYS A 138 -6.10 9.15 -0.81
C CYS A 138 -7.56 9.21 -1.28
N MET A 139 -8.19 10.40 -1.12
CA MET A 139 -9.53 10.64 -1.67
C MET A 139 -9.49 10.55 -3.19
N CYS A 140 -10.41 9.76 -3.75
CA CYS A 140 -10.54 9.47 -5.16
C CYS A 140 -11.89 9.99 -5.69
N PRO A 141 -11.92 11.27 -6.14
CA PRO A 141 -13.14 11.85 -6.69
C PRO A 141 -13.51 11.18 -8.01
N GLY A 142 -14.79 10.85 -8.20
CA GLY A 142 -15.27 10.16 -9.38
C GLY A 142 -14.53 8.86 -9.68
N GLY A 143 -14.17 8.09 -8.64
CA GLY A 143 -13.35 6.90 -8.71
C GLY A 143 -14.02 5.66 -8.15
N PHE A 144 -13.27 4.57 -8.06
CA PHE A 144 -13.71 3.25 -7.61
C PHE A 144 -12.83 2.75 -6.47
N VAL A 145 -13.41 1.93 -5.59
CA VAL A 145 -12.64 1.06 -4.69
C VAL A 145 -12.19 -0.17 -5.49
N VAL A 146 -10.92 -0.50 -5.36
CA VAL A 146 -10.32 -1.64 -6.08
C VAL A 146 -9.50 -2.51 -5.13
N PRO A 147 -9.47 -3.83 -5.35
CA PRO A 147 -8.52 -4.69 -4.66
C PRO A 147 -7.08 -4.29 -4.98
N SER A 148 -6.21 -4.31 -3.98
CA SER A 148 -4.78 -4.01 -4.13
C SER A 148 -3.88 -4.94 -3.32
N ALA A 149 -4.41 -6.10 -2.90
CA ALA A 149 -3.64 -7.15 -2.27
C ALA A 149 -2.54 -7.67 -3.20
N THR A 150 -1.39 -8.00 -2.65
CA THR A 150 -0.24 -8.55 -3.38
C THR A 150 -0.04 -10.03 -3.14
N GLY A 151 -0.62 -10.58 -2.06
CA GLY A 151 -0.59 -11.99 -1.72
C GLY A 151 -1.96 -12.67 -1.93
N PRO A 152 -1.97 -14.00 -2.08
CA PRO A 152 -3.20 -14.76 -2.24
C PRO A 152 -4.02 -14.83 -0.95
N ASP A 153 -3.42 -14.59 0.21
CA ASP A 153 -4.01 -14.80 1.53
C ASP A 153 -4.36 -13.52 2.27
N GLU A 154 -4.35 -12.40 1.59
CA GLU A 154 -4.62 -11.09 2.17
C GLU A 154 -5.61 -10.29 1.31
N ILE A 155 -6.36 -9.38 1.94
CA ILE A 155 -7.18 -8.39 1.26
C ILE A 155 -6.81 -7.01 1.79
N VAL A 156 -6.49 -6.14 0.86
CA VAL A 156 -6.39 -4.71 1.06
C VAL A 156 -7.04 -4.01 -0.12
N VAL A 157 -7.65 -2.87 0.11
CA VAL A 157 -8.31 -2.08 -0.94
C VAL A 157 -7.65 -0.73 -1.11
N ASN A 158 -7.69 -0.22 -2.32
CA ASN A 158 -7.26 1.12 -2.66
C ASN A 158 -8.36 1.85 -3.44
N GLY A 159 -8.18 3.13 -3.68
CA GLY A 159 -9.04 3.92 -4.56
C GLY A 159 -8.33 4.29 -5.85
N MET A 160 -9.08 4.32 -6.91
CA MET A 160 -8.60 4.74 -8.24
C MET A 160 -9.57 5.71 -8.88
N SER A 161 -9.05 6.79 -9.45
CA SER A 161 -9.79 7.70 -10.32
C SER A 161 -9.20 7.68 -11.72
N SER A 162 -10.05 7.59 -12.73
CA SER A 162 -9.66 7.85 -14.11
C SER A 162 -9.29 9.34 -14.30
N ALA A 163 -8.66 9.66 -15.41
CA ALA A 163 -8.35 11.04 -15.77
C ALA A 163 -9.63 11.92 -15.85
N ALA A 164 -10.75 11.33 -16.30
CA ALA A 164 -12.03 12.01 -16.43
C ALA A 164 -12.75 12.26 -15.09
N ARG A 165 -12.44 11.50 -14.02
CA ARG A 165 -13.09 11.60 -12.70
C ARG A 165 -14.63 11.57 -12.75
N ASN A 166 -15.20 10.79 -13.67
CA ASN A 166 -16.63 10.84 -14.01
C ASN A 166 -17.43 9.61 -13.56
N SER A 167 -16.87 8.77 -12.69
CA SER A 167 -17.64 7.70 -12.05
C SER A 167 -18.79 8.31 -11.20
N LYS A 168 -19.86 7.55 -11.03
CA LYS A 168 -20.94 7.92 -10.11
C LYS A 168 -20.55 7.87 -8.64
N TRP A 169 -19.41 7.28 -8.32
CA TRP A 169 -18.89 7.10 -6.96
C TRP A 169 -17.67 7.97 -6.71
N SER A 170 -17.43 8.24 -5.45
CA SER A 170 -16.18 8.77 -4.90
C SER A 170 -15.83 7.99 -3.65
N ASN A 171 -14.57 7.94 -3.28
CA ASN A 171 -14.15 7.20 -2.11
C ASN A 171 -12.92 7.82 -1.45
N ALA A 172 -12.72 7.55 -0.16
CA ALA A 172 -11.52 7.90 0.58
C ALA A 172 -11.23 6.84 1.66
N ALA A 173 -9.98 6.63 2.01
CA ALA A 173 -9.67 5.93 3.24
C ALA A 173 -9.88 6.89 4.42
N ILE A 174 -10.41 6.38 5.52
CA ILE A 174 -10.40 7.01 6.84
C ILE A 174 -9.47 6.18 7.69
N VAL A 175 -8.38 6.78 8.10
CA VAL A 175 -7.29 6.09 8.79
C VAL A 175 -6.99 6.70 10.13
N VAL A 176 -6.53 5.86 11.05
CA VAL A 176 -6.15 6.21 12.42
C VAL A 176 -4.66 5.98 12.58
N GLU A 177 -4.00 6.89 13.27
CA GLU A 177 -2.61 6.76 13.67
C GLU A 177 -2.42 5.49 14.52
N THR A 178 -1.48 4.66 14.12
CA THR A 178 -1.06 3.44 14.81
C THR A 178 0.42 3.57 15.18
N ARG A 179 0.70 3.62 16.46
CA ARG A 179 2.05 3.81 17.02
C ARG A 179 2.71 2.46 17.33
N PRO A 180 4.04 2.38 17.44
CA PRO A 180 4.72 1.14 17.81
C PRO A 180 4.21 0.51 19.12
N GLU A 181 3.83 1.33 20.10
CA GLU A 181 3.27 0.89 21.39
C GLU A 181 1.86 0.31 21.31
N ASP A 182 1.13 0.56 20.21
CA ASP A 182 -0.22 0.00 19.97
C ASP A 182 -0.17 -1.44 19.47
N ILE A 183 1.00 -1.89 19.03
CA ILE A 183 1.13 -3.21 18.43
C ILE A 183 0.98 -4.30 19.51
N PRO A 184 0.02 -5.23 19.33
CA PRO A 184 -0.18 -6.29 20.29
C PRO A 184 1.08 -7.10 20.56
N GLN A 185 1.29 -7.46 21.83
CA GLN A 185 2.52 -8.08 22.32
C GLN A 185 2.89 -9.39 21.59
N GLU A 186 1.92 -10.11 21.08
CA GLU A 186 2.15 -11.31 20.27
C GLU A 186 2.96 -11.04 19.01
N PHE A 187 2.68 -9.93 18.30
CA PHE A 187 3.43 -9.54 17.08
C PHE A 187 4.81 -8.99 17.43
N VAL A 188 4.94 -8.29 18.56
CA VAL A 188 6.24 -7.88 19.09
C VAL A 188 7.11 -9.11 19.40
N ASN A 189 6.54 -10.12 20.03
CA ASN A 189 7.24 -11.37 20.34
C ASN A 189 7.61 -12.13 19.06
N LYS A 190 6.69 -12.23 18.11
CA LYS A 190 6.94 -12.86 16.81
C LYS A 190 8.08 -12.18 16.04
N ALA A 191 8.10 -10.85 16.01
CA ALA A 191 9.16 -10.09 15.36
C ALA A 191 10.52 -10.30 16.04
N LYS A 192 10.56 -10.35 17.38
CA LYS A 192 11.77 -10.65 18.15
C LYS A 192 12.29 -12.06 17.85
N GLN A 193 11.41 -13.07 17.85
CA GLN A 193 11.77 -14.45 17.53
C GLN A 193 12.37 -14.60 16.12
N ASN A 194 11.89 -13.81 15.18
CA ASN A 194 12.41 -13.79 13.80
C ASN A 194 13.67 -12.92 13.64
N GLY A 195 14.19 -12.31 14.71
CA GLY A 195 15.38 -11.47 14.69
C GLY A 195 15.18 -10.09 14.06
N VAL A 196 13.92 -9.62 13.91
CA VAL A 196 13.58 -8.34 13.28
C VAL A 196 12.57 -7.54 14.12
N PRO A 197 12.89 -7.16 15.36
CA PRO A 197 11.96 -6.57 16.33
C PRO A 197 11.28 -5.28 15.82
N CYS A 198 11.94 -4.51 14.96
CA CYS A 198 11.38 -3.30 14.33
C CYS A 198 10.21 -3.57 13.38
N LEU A 199 9.99 -4.82 12.95
CA LEU A 199 8.94 -5.21 12.02
C LEU A 199 7.64 -5.69 12.69
N ALA A 200 7.47 -5.50 14.00
CA ALA A 200 6.26 -5.91 14.71
C ALA A 200 4.97 -5.34 14.07
N GLY A 201 4.97 -4.06 13.69
CA GLY A 201 3.86 -3.42 12.98
C GLY A 201 3.56 -4.03 11.62
N LEU A 202 4.59 -4.54 10.92
CA LEU A 202 4.44 -5.24 9.66
C LEU A 202 3.71 -6.58 9.84
N TYR A 203 4.06 -7.36 10.88
CA TYR A 203 3.37 -8.61 11.23
C TYR A 203 1.91 -8.36 11.64
N PHE A 204 1.66 -7.29 12.39
CA PHE A 204 0.30 -6.89 12.77
C PHE A 204 -0.53 -6.51 11.55
N ARG A 205 0.00 -5.67 10.63
CA ARG A 205 -0.67 -5.32 9.38
C ARG A 205 -1.05 -6.56 8.58
N LYS A 206 -0.11 -7.48 8.39
CA LYS A 206 -0.36 -8.73 7.67
C LYS A 206 -1.49 -9.54 8.30
N TYR A 207 -1.52 -9.66 9.62
CA TYR A 207 -2.59 -10.32 10.33
C TYR A 207 -3.96 -9.68 10.04
N ILE A 208 -4.07 -8.35 10.09
CA ILE A 208 -5.33 -7.65 9.81
C ILE A 208 -5.78 -7.91 8.34
N GLU A 209 -4.87 -7.90 7.40
CA GLU A 209 -5.16 -8.16 5.98
C GLU A 209 -5.63 -9.62 5.77
N GLU A 210 -5.04 -10.58 6.46
CA GLU A 210 -5.47 -11.99 6.49
C GLU A 210 -6.86 -12.15 7.13
N GLN A 211 -7.12 -11.49 8.28
CA GLN A 211 -8.43 -11.51 8.93
C GLN A 211 -9.50 -10.88 8.02
N THR A 212 -9.17 -9.80 7.33
CA THR A 212 -10.07 -9.17 6.36
C THR A 212 -10.46 -10.15 5.25
N LYS A 213 -9.52 -10.94 4.73
CA LYS A 213 -9.80 -11.99 3.76
C LYS A 213 -10.71 -13.09 4.31
N ASN A 214 -10.44 -13.53 5.53
CA ASN A 214 -11.20 -14.60 6.18
C ASN A 214 -12.68 -14.22 6.40
N ASN A 215 -12.96 -12.92 6.58
CA ASN A 215 -14.31 -12.38 6.71
C ASN A 215 -14.94 -11.95 5.37
N GLY A 216 -14.18 -11.98 4.28
CA GLY A 216 -14.64 -11.71 2.92
C GLY A 216 -15.05 -12.99 2.18
N LYS A 217 -15.42 -12.83 0.90
CA LYS A 217 -15.71 -13.95 0.00
C LYS A 217 -14.69 -13.96 -1.15
N GLY A 218 -13.65 -14.76 -1.00
CA GLY A 218 -12.56 -14.85 -1.99
C GLY A 218 -11.79 -13.55 -2.10
N GLN A 219 -11.85 -12.86 -3.23
CA GLN A 219 -11.22 -11.55 -3.47
C GLN A 219 -12.15 -10.35 -3.17
N ALA A 220 -13.37 -10.61 -2.70
CA ALA A 220 -14.30 -9.55 -2.32
C ALA A 220 -13.99 -9.08 -0.90
N ALA A 221 -13.67 -7.80 -0.75
CA ALA A 221 -13.49 -7.18 0.54
C ALA A 221 -14.83 -7.16 1.31
N PRO A 222 -14.84 -7.47 2.62
CA PRO A 222 -16.03 -7.30 3.44
C PRO A 222 -16.43 -5.82 3.46
N ALA A 223 -17.74 -5.56 3.42
CA ALA A 223 -18.29 -4.21 3.40
C ALA A 223 -19.54 -4.14 4.26
N GLN A 224 -19.76 -2.98 4.86
CA GLN A 224 -20.92 -2.67 5.69
C GLN A 224 -21.45 -1.30 5.30
N VAL A 225 -22.74 -1.07 5.47
CA VAL A 225 -23.35 0.25 5.26
C VAL A 225 -22.82 1.21 6.33
N LEU A 226 -22.39 2.40 5.93
CA LEU A 226 -21.73 3.36 6.84
C LEU A 226 -22.61 3.76 8.05
N THR A 227 -23.92 3.90 7.86
CA THR A 227 -24.85 4.21 8.94
C THR A 227 -24.96 3.07 9.95
N ASP A 228 -24.85 1.83 9.51
CA ASP A 228 -24.90 0.66 10.39
C ASP A 228 -23.57 0.52 11.14
N PHE A 229 -22.45 0.76 10.46
CA PHE A 229 -21.12 0.84 11.10
C PHE A 229 -21.09 1.89 12.23
N ILE A 230 -21.60 3.11 11.98
CA ILE A 230 -21.68 4.17 13.00
C ILE A 230 -22.61 3.78 14.15
N ALA A 231 -23.70 3.09 13.85
CA ALA A 231 -24.67 2.64 14.83
C ALA A 231 -24.27 1.34 15.55
N ASN A 232 -23.10 0.78 15.25
CA ASN A 232 -22.59 -0.51 15.74
C ASN A 232 -23.62 -1.65 15.58
N LYS A 233 -24.21 -1.72 14.39
CA LYS A 233 -25.15 -2.78 13.97
C LYS A 233 -24.43 -3.76 13.05
N ASP A 234 -24.78 -5.05 13.19
CA ASP A 234 -24.28 -6.12 12.32
C ASP A 234 -24.94 -6.07 10.92
#